data_e5d5c3aa458af78264dc040a9846b803
#
_entry.id   e5d5c3aa458af78264dc040a9846b803
#
_cell.length_a   1.000
_cell.length_b   1.000
_cell.length_c   1.000
_cell.angle_alpha   90.00
_cell.angle_beta   90.00
_cell.angle_gamma   90.00
#
_symmetry.space_group_name_H-M   'P 1'
#
loop_
_entity.id
_entity.type
_entity.pdbx_description
1 polymer ?
#
loop_
_entity_poly.entity_id
_entity_poly.type
_entity_poly.pdbx_seq_one_letter_code
_entity_poly.pdbx_strand_id
1 'polypeptide(L)'
;QAMPHGVLARHERAAIRAADRKTGNRIDKVKGLARQRVDRGRLRDVEYLLGECAKLHIPVKPEDGAGKLQIEIFEKTAEHRLLQPTFVYAYPAEVSPLARRNDSDPFLTDRFEFFVGGREIANGFSELNDAEDQAARFREQVARKSGGDEEAMFYDADYVRALEYGMPPTAGLGIGVDRMVMLFTNTPSIRDVLLFPHMKPE
;
A
#
# COMPACT_ATOMS: atom_id res chain seq x y z
N GLN A 1 -3.81 31.74 8.94
CA GLN A 1 -2.61 31.99 8.14
C GLN A 1 -2.15 30.65 7.58
N ALA A 2 -2.40 30.42 6.27
CA ALA A 2 -2.04 29.17 5.59
C ALA A 2 -0.52 29.05 5.48
N MET A 3 0.03 27.93 5.86
CA MET A 3 1.45 27.61 5.66
C MET A 3 1.74 27.46 4.16
N PRO A 4 2.86 27.95 3.66
CA PRO A 4 3.16 27.90 2.23
C PRO A 4 3.49 26.48 1.78
N HIS A 5 2.75 25.97 0.80
CA HIS A 5 2.86 24.63 0.18
C HIS A 5 4.22 24.31 -0.47
N GLY A 6 5.22 25.19 -0.37
CA GLY A 6 6.51 25.03 -1.06
C GLY A 6 7.65 24.36 -0.26
N VAL A 7 7.50 24.18 1.05
CA VAL A 7 8.60 23.71 1.91
C VAL A 7 8.64 22.19 2.02
N LEU A 8 7.50 21.53 2.07
CA LEU A 8 7.40 20.07 2.12
C LEU A 8 7.98 19.39 0.85
N ALA A 9 7.69 19.93 -0.32
CA ALA A 9 8.15 19.37 -1.60
C ALA A 9 9.69 19.35 -1.79
N ARG A 10 10.45 20.19 -1.07
CA ARG A 10 11.92 20.19 -1.16
C ARG A 10 12.58 19.15 -0.25
N HIS A 11 12.02 18.90 0.91
CA HIS A 11 12.53 17.87 1.83
C HIS A 11 12.23 16.45 1.33
N GLU A 12 11.08 16.23 0.72
CA GLU A 12 10.71 14.94 0.11
C GLU A 12 11.63 14.58 -1.05
N ARG A 13 11.92 15.53 -1.96
CA ARG A 13 12.88 15.32 -3.07
C ARG A 13 14.31 15.07 -2.59
N ALA A 14 14.70 15.63 -1.45
CA ALA A 14 16.03 15.40 -0.87
C ALA A 14 16.14 14.00 -0.23
N ALA A 15 15.09 13.52 0.44
CA ALA A 15 15.04 12.19 1.03
C ALA A 15 15.08 11.08 -0.03
N ILE A 16 14.32 11.23 -1.12
CA ILE A 16 14.34 10.29 -2.26
C ILE A 16 15.72 10.25 -2.91
N ARG A 17 16.37 11.41 -3.11
CA ARG A 17 17.74 11.49 -3.68
C ARG A 17 18.82 10.97 -2.74
N ALA A 18 18.64 11.05 -1.42
CA ALA A 18 19.57 10.52 -0.44
C ALA A 18 19.49 8.99 -0.32
N ALA A 19 18.30 8.42 -0.39
CA ALA A 19 18.09 6.98 -0.45
C ALA A 19 18.70 6.38 -1.72
N ASP A 20 18.48 7.02 -2.87
CA ASP A 20 19.00 6.56 -4.18
C ASP A 20 20.54 6.60 -4.27
N ARG A 21 21.21 7.52 -3.58
CA ARG A 21 22.69 7.60 -3.55
C ARG A 21 23.36 6.61 -2.60
N LYS A 22 22.69 6.21 -1.52
CA LYS A 22 23.28 5.26 -0.55
C LYS A 22 23.08 3.80 -0.93
N THR A 23 22.04 3.47 -1.68
CA THR A 23 21.75 2.09 -2.13
C THR A 23 22.41 1.73 -3.46
N GLY A 24 22.95 2.71 -4.21
CA GLY A 24 23.56 2.52 -5.54
C GLY A 24 24.78 1.62 -5.60
N ASN A 25 25.41 1.24 -4.48
CA ASN A 25 26.72 0.61 -4.51
C ASN A 25 26.84 -0.79 -3.86
N ARG A 26 25.76 -1.46 -3.48
CA ARG A 26 25.84 -2.81 -2.88
C ARG A 26 24.94 -3.89 -3.50
N ILE A 27 24.08 -3.55 -4.44
CA ILE A 27 23.13 -4.52 -5.03
C ILE A 27 23.69 -5.20 -6.31
N ASP A 28 24.82 -4.74 -6.82
CA ASP A 28 25.37 -5.22 -8.11
C ASP A 28 26.06 -6.61 -8.06
N LYS A 29 26.05 -7.31 -6.94
CA LYS A 29 26.73 -8.62 -6.80
C LYS A 29 25.84 -9.86 -6.77
N VAL A 30 24.54 -9.75 -6.96
CA VAL A 30 23.70 -10.93 -7.21
C VAL A 30 23.60 -11.15 -8.72
N LYS A 31 24.61 -11.87 -9.24
CA LYS A 31 24.60 -12.36 -10.62
C LYS A 31 23.43 -13.33 -10.80
N GLY A 32 22.48 -13.00 -11.68
CA GLY A 32 21.53 -13.95 -12.20
C GLY A 32 20.07 -13.55 -12.32
N LEU A 33 19.61 -12.47 -11.68
CA LEU A 33 18.26 -11.96 -11.90
C LEU A 33 18.36 -10.74 -12.82
N ALA A 34 17.91 -10.91 -14.07
CA ALA A 34 17.69 -9.80 -14.98
C ALA A 34 16.88 -8.74 -14.24
N ARG A 35 17.42 -7.51 -14.10
CA ARG A 35 16.69 -6.36 -13.57
C ARG A 35 15.53 -6.07 -14.53
N GLN A 36 14.38 -6.61 -14.26
CA GLN A 36 13.16 -6.22 -14.93
C GLN A 36 12.83 -4.80 -14.47
N ARG A 37 13.16 -3.82 -15.31
CA ARG A 37 12.79 -2.43 -15.05
C ARG A 37 11.39 -2.22 -15.61
N VAL A 38 10.43 -2.07 -14.73
CA VAL A 38 9.10 -1.59 -15.11
C VAL A 38 9.24 -0.16 -15.65
N ASP A 39 8.66 0.10 -16.81
CA ASP A 39 8.65 1.44 -17.39
C ASP A 39 7.72 2.36 -16.57
N ARG A 40 8.32 3.32 -15.88
CA ARG A 40 7.58 4.26 -15.02
C ARG A 40 6.56 5.10 -15.79
N GLY A 41 6.77 5.34 -17.07
CA GLY A 41 5.82 6.07 -17.92
C GLY A 41 4.55 5.27 -18.24
N ARG A 42 4.59 3.95 -18.05
CA ARG A 42 3.50 3.04 -18.39
C ARG A 42 2.82 2.39 -17.18
N LEU A 43 3.07 2.90 -15.97
CA LEU A 43 2.49 2.33 -14.75
C LEU A 43 0.95 2.41 -14.68
N ARG A 44 0.30 3.19 -15.53
CA ARG A 44 -1.16 3.29 -15.62
C ARG A 44 -1.74 2.61 -16.86
N ASP A 45 -0.90 2.01 -17.66
CA ASP A 45 -1.28 1.25 -18.86
C ASP A 45 -1.57 -0.20 -18.43
N VAL A 46 -2.86 -0.52 -18.36
CA VAL A 46 -3.34 -1.85 -17.91
C VAL A 46 -2.78 -2.96 -18.79
N GLU A 47 -2.76 -2.79 -20.12
CA GLU A 47 -2.26 -3.81 -21.05
C GLU A 47 -0.77 -4.09 -20.82
N TYR A 48 0.02 -3.04 -20.60
CA TYR A 48 1.43 -3.17 -20.23
C TYR A 48 1.60 -3.92 -18.92
N LEU A 49 0.84 -3.56 -17.88
CA LEU A 49 0.93 -4.19 -16.56
C LEU A 49 0.50 -5.66 -16.60
N LEU A 50 -0.53 -6.00 -17.36
CA LEU A 50 -0.93 -7.40 -17.59
C LEU A 50 0.22 -8.19 -18.23
N GLY A 51 0.93 -7.60 -19.22
CA GLY A 51 2.11 -8.19 -19.81
C GLY A 51 3.25 -8.43 -18.82
N GLU A 52 3.48 -7.51 -17.86
CA GLU A 52 4.47 -7.68 -16.80
C GLU A 52 4.03 -8.74 -15.78
N CYS A 53 2.75 -8.77 -15.38
CA CYS A 53 2.20 -9.81 -14.51
C CYS A 53 2.37 -11.20 -15.13
N ALA A 54 2.09 -11.35 -16.43
CA ALA A 54 2.27 -12.62 -17.13
C ALA A 54 3.74 -13.10 -17.10
N LYS A 55 4.71 -12.21 -17.31
CA LYS A 55 6.15 -12.53 -17.23
C LYS A 55 6.57 -12.96 -15.81
N LEU A 56 5.91 -12.43 -14.79
CA LEU A 56 6.17 -12.71 -13.38
C LEU A 56 5.35 -13.89 -12.85
N HIS A 57 4.51 -14.49 -13.68
CA HIS A 57 3.56 -15.55 -13.29
C HIS A 57 2.63 -15.13 -12.14
N ILE A 58 2.19 -13.87 -12.16
CA ILE A 58 1.23 -13.32 -11.21
C ILE A 58 -0.17 -13.63 -11.76
N PRO A 59 -1.04 -14.33 -11.00
CA PRO A 59 -2.42 -14.50 -11.40
C PRO A 59 -3.15 -13.16 -11.36
N VAL A 60 -3.90 -12.86 -12.40
CA VAL A 60 -4.68 -11.62 -12.54
C VAL A 60 -6.11 -11.93 -12.89
N LYS A 61 -7.04 -11.04 -12.52
CA LYS A 61 -8.45 -11.14 -12.87
C LYS A 61 -8.77 -10.14 -14.00
N PRO A 62 -9.80 -10.41 -14.82
CA PRO A 62 -10.18 -9.49 -15.91
C PRO A 62 -10.57 -8.09 -15.43
N GLU A 63 -11.07 -7.98 -14.20
CA GLU A 63 -11.50 -6.75 -13.55
C GLU A 63 -10.38 -5.97 -12.87
N ASP A 64 -9.16 -6.52 -12.77
CA ASP A 64 -8.05 -5.85 -12.11
C ASP A 64 -7.62 -4.60 -12.89
N GLY A 65 -7.70 -3.45 -12.24
CA GLY A 65 -7.25 -2.19 -12.79
C GLY A 65 -5.75 -1.96 -12.60
N ALA A 66 -5.27 -0.84 -13.14
CA ALA A 66 -3.85 -0.50 -13.08
C ALA A 66 -3.30 -0.41 -11.64
N GLY A 67 -4.12 0.06 -10.69
CA GLY A 67 -3.72 0.16 -9.29
C GLY A 67 -3.49 -1.20 -8.65
N LYS A 68 -4.41 -2.15 -8.84
CA LYS A 68 -4.28 -3.52 -8.32
C LYS A 68 -3.07 -4.21 -8.94
N LEU A 69 -2.91 -4.14 -10.26
CA LEU A 69 -1.78 -4.74 -10.97
C LEU A 69 -0.42 -4.19 -10.50
N GLN A 70 -0.33 -2.87 -10.21
CA GLN A 70 0.89 -2.28 -9.65
C GLN A 70 1.26 -2.90 -8.31
N ILE A 71 0.28 -3.06 -7.41
CA ILE A 71 0.51 -3.60 -6.07
C ILE A 71 0.92 -5.07 -6.15
N GLU A 72 0.25 -5.88 -6.96
CA GLU A 72 0.64 -7.29 -7.19
C GLU A 72 2.10 -7.42 -7.67
N ILE A 73 2.51 -6.57 -8.61
CA ILE A 73 3.91 -6.54 -9.09
C ILE A 73 4.85 -6.11 -7.96
N PHE A 74 4.48 -5.09 -7.18
CA PHE A 74 5.29 -4.60 -6.06
C PHE A 74 5.49 -5.69 -5.00
N GLU A 75 4.43 -6.30 -4.51
CA GLU A 75 4.46 -7.36 -3.51
C GLU A 75 5.32 -8.55 -3.98
N LYS A 76 5.13 -8.96 -5.24
CA LYS A 76 5.89 -10.08 -5.81
C LYS A 76 7.38 -9.79 -5.98
N THR A 77 7.74 -8.54 -6.29
CA THR A 77 9.12 -8.26 -6.75
C THR A 77 9.94 -7.41 -5.81
N ALA A 78 9.33 -6.53 -5.03
CA ALA A 78 10.02 -5.48 -4.27
C ALA A 78 9.83 -5.58 -2.76
N GLU A 79 8.65 -5.89 -2.26
CA GLU A 79 8.32 -5.84 -0.84
C GLU A 79 9.31 -6.63 0.02
N HIS A 80 9.53 -7.91 -0.30
CA HIS A 80 10.44 -8.79 0.43
C HIS A 80 11.91 -8.33 0.44
N ARG A 81 12.26 -7.33 -0.38
CA ARG A 81 13.60 -6.72 -0.45
C ARG A 81 13.75 -5.49 0.43
N LEU A 82 12.68 -5.00 1.01
CA LEU A 82 12.67 -3.83 1.88
C LEU A 82 13.21 -4.16 3.27
N LEU A 83 14.49 -4.58 3.33
CA LEU A 83 15.14 -5.00 4.56
C LEU A 83 15.47 -3.83 5.50
N GLN A 84 15.82 -2.68 4.94
CA GLN A 84 16.08 -1.45 5.69
C GLN A 84 14.77 -0.71 5.94
N PRO A 85 14.66 0.09 7.01
CA PRO A 85 13.51 0.93 7.26
C PRO A 85 13.16 1.76 6.02
N THR A 86 11.97 1.53 5.45
CA THR A 86 11.55 2.11 4.17
C THR A 86 10.09 2.51 4.23
N PHE A 87 9.79 3.76 3.86
CA PHE A 87 8.43 4.20 3.59
C PHE A 87 8.11 4.06 2.11
N VAL A 88 7.03 3.35 1.82
CA VAL A 88 6.39 3.33 0.50
C VAL A 88 5.14 4.18 0.60
N TYR A 89 4.93 5.14 -0.30
CA TYR A 89 3.83 6.09 -0.24
C TYR A 89 3.17 6.30 -1.60
N ALA A 90 2.05 7.01 -1.62
CA ALA A 90 1.25 7.27 -2.82
C ALA A 90 0.67 5.98 -3.43
N TYR A 91 -0.03 5.22 -2.61
CA TYR A 91 -0.74 4.01 -3.05
C TYR A 91 -1.90 4.36 -3.99
N PRO A 92 -2.20 3.50 -4.97
CA PRO A 92 -3.35 3.69 -5.83
C PRO A 92 -4.67 3.72 -5.04
N ALA A 93 -5.58 4.60 -5.44
CA ALA A 93 -6.90 4.72 -4.81
C ALA A 93 -7.73 3.43 -4.95
N GLU A 94 -7.51 2.68 -6.01
CA GLU A 94 -8.15 1.39 -6.28
C GLU A 94 -7.94 0.36 -5.17
N VAL A 95 -6.77 0.36 -4.52
CA VAL A 95 -6.39 -0.56 -3.43
C VAL A 95 -6.39 0.13 -2.06
N SER A 96 -6.99 1.30 -1.97
CA SER A 96 -7.01 2.12 -0.75
C SER A 96 -8.42 2.69 -0.50
N PRO A 97 -9.43 1.84 -0.27
CA PRO A 97 -10.84 2.25 -0.28
C PRO A 97 -11.23 3.23 0.84
N LEU A 98 -10.47 3.32 1.91
CA LEU A 98 -10.71 4.20 3.06
C LEU A 98 -9.82 5.46 3.06
N ALA A 99 -8.85 5.52 2.15
CA ALA A 99 -7.92 6.65 2.09
C ALA A 99 -8.41 7.75 1.14
N ARG A 100 -8.19 9.00 1.53
CA ARG A 100 -8.50 10.15 0.70
C ARG A 100 -7.62 10.17 -0.55
N ARG A 101 -8.22 10.48 -1.70
CA ARG A 101 -7.48 10.70 -2.94
C ARG A 101 -6.57 11.92 -2.80
N ASN A 102 -5.40 11.85 -3.44
CA ASN A 102 -4.53 13.00 -3.55
C ASN A 102 -5.18 14.08 -4.43
N ASP A 103 -5.13 15.34 -3.99
CA ASP A 103 -5.80 16.45 -4.69
C ASP A 103 -5.18 16.75 -6.06
N SER A 104 -3.89 16.47 -6.23
CA SER A 104 -3.16 16.73 -7.49
C SER A 104 -3.23 15.56 -8.46
N ASP A 105 -3.42 14.35 -7.96
CA ASP A 105 -3.44 13.12 -8.73
C ASP A 105 -4.45 12.12 -8.13
N PRO A 106 -5.72 12.17 -8.54
CA PRO A 106 -6.78 11.34 -7.98
C PRO A 106 -6.63 9.83 -8.21
N PHE A 107 -5.69 9.40 -9.03
CA PHE A 107 -5.32 7.99 -9.17
C PHE A 107 -4.65 7.46 -7.89
N LEU A 108 -3.98 8.34 -7.15
CA LEU A 108 -3.24 8.05 -5.93
C LEU A 108 -4.02 8.47 -4.68
N THR A 109 -3.58 7.95 -3.54
CA THR A 109 -4.02 8.37 -2.20
C THR A 109 -2.85 8.90 -1.38
N ASP A 110 -3.17 9.72 -0.38
CA ASP A 110 -2.20 10.15 0.64
C ASP A 110 -2.07 9.04 1.71
N ARG A 111 -1.53 7.89 1.28
CA ARG A 111 -1.30 6.67 2.07
C ARG A 111 0.17 6.30 2.02
N PHE A 112 0.67 5.80 3.13
CA PHE A 112 1.98 5.17 3.21
C PHE A 112 1.90 3.83 3.94
N GLU A 113 2.87 2.98 3.66
CA GLU A 113 3.20 1.81 4.47
C GLU A 113 4.68 1.86 4.84
N PHE A 114 4.98 1.40 6.05
CA PHE A 114 6.34 1.35 6.58
C PHE A 114 6.82 -0.08 6.69
N PHE A 115 7.92 -0.38 6.03
CA PHE A 115 8.52 -1.70 5.96
C PHE A 115 9.86 -1.75 6.69
N VAL A 116 10.10 -2.87 7.38
CA VAL A 116 11.40 -3.22 7.95
C VAL A 116 11.57 -4.74 7.88
N GLY A 117 12.74 -5.21 7.46
CA GLY A 117 13.03 -6.64 7.40
C GLY A 117 12.16 -7.42 6.40
N GLY A 118 11.69 -6.75 5.33
CA GLY A 118 10.80 -7.32 4.33
C GLY A 118 9.36 -7.50 4.79
N ARG A 119 8.93 -6.78 5.84
CA ARG A 119 7.58 -6.85 6.41
C ARG A 119 7.02 -5.46 6.64
N GLU A 120 5.75 -5.29 6.36
CA GLU A 120 5.00 -4.11 6.76
C GLU A 120 4.89 -4.07 8.30
N ILE A 121 5.27 -2.94 8.88
CA ILE A 121 5.20 -2.67 10.32
C ILE A 121 4.09 -1.67 10.65
N ALA A 122 3.86 -0.72 9.77
CA ALA A 122 2.84 0.31 9.96
C ALA A 122 2.23 0.74 8.63
N ASN A 123 0.98 1.22 8.71
CA ASN A 123 0.21 1.76 7.60
C ASN A 123 -0.52 3.01 8.09
N GLY A 124 -0.51 4.07 7.29
CA GLY A 124 -1.21 5.30 7.63
C GLY A 124 -1.66 6.06 6.40
N PHE A 125 -2.74 6.82 6.54
CA PHE A 125 -3.30 7.60 5.43
C PHE A 125 -4.11 8.79 5.92
N SER A 126 -4.32 9.75 5.01
CA SER A 126 -5.38 10.74 5.18
C SER A 126 -6.72 10.05 5.05
N GLU A 127 -7.56 10.13 6.07
CA GLU A 127 -8.86 9.48 6.09
C GLU A 127 -9.78 10.09 5.01
N LEU A 128 -10.52 9.24 4.34
CA LEU A 128 -11.58 9.68 3.45
C LEU A 128 -12.75 10.21 4.30
N ASN A 129 -12.96 11.52 4.26
CA ASN A 129 -14.01 12.20 5.04
C ASN A 129 -15.20 12.69 4.21
N ASP A 130 -15.27 12.30 2.93
CA ASP A 130 -16.40 12.52 2.05
C ASP A 130 -17.32 11.29 2.06
N ALA A 131 -18.53 11.44 2.64
CA ALA A 131 -19.49 10.34 2.78
C ALA A 131 -19.98 9.81 1.42
N GLU A 132 -20.12 10.68 0.41
CA GLU A 132 -20.60 10.28 -0.93
C GLU A 132 -19.51 9.46 -1.67
N ASP A 133 -18.24 9.92 -1.65
CA ASP A 133 -17.11 9.17 -2.22
C ASP A 133 -16.95 7.83 -1.49
N GLN A 134 -17.04 7.82 -0.14
CA GLN A 134 -16.95 6.58 0.63
C GLN A 134 -18.06 5.58 0.28
N ALA A 135 -19.30 6.05 0.15
CA ALA A 135 -20.41 5.20 -0.26
C ALA A 135 -20.22 4.64 -1.68
N ALA A 136 -19.67 5.43 -2.60
CA ALA A 136 -19.34 4.98 -3.95
C ALA A 136 -18.28 3.87 -3.93
N ARG A 137 -17.21 4.06 -3.17
CA ARG A 137 -16.13 3.05 -3.04
C ARG A 137 -16.61 1.76 -2.39
N PHE A 138 -17.45 1.82 -1.38
CA PHE A 138 -18.05 0.61 -0.80
C PHE A 138 -18.91 -0.15 -1.81
N ARG A 139 -19.67 0.54 -2.68
CA ARG A 139 -20.42 -0.13 -3.76
C ARG A 139 -19.48 -0.83 -4.75
N GLU A 140 -18.36 -0.20 -5.11
CA GLU A 140 -17.33 -0.82 -5.96
C GLU A 140 -16.73 -2.06 -5.29
N GLN A 141 -16.44 -2.00 -3.98
CA GLN A 141 -15.94 -3.16 -3.23
C GLN A 141 -16.95 -4.31 -3.22
N VAL A 142 -18.24 -4.03 -2.99
CA VAL A 142 -19.31 -5.05 -3.04
C VAL A 142 -19.42 -5.68 -4.42
N ALA A 143 -19.29 -4.89 -5.49
CA ALA A 143 -19.32 -5.41 -6.86
C ALA A 143 -18.13 -6.37 -7.10
N ARG A 144 -16.93 -6.02 -6.65
CA ARG A 144 -15.75 -6.89 -6.72
C ARG A 144 -15.91 -8.17 -5.90
N LYS A 145 -16.47 -8.06 -4.70
CA LYS A 145 -16.75 -9.22 -3.83
C LYS A 145 -17.70 -10.20 -4.49
N SER A 146 -18.72 -9.71 -5.17
CA SER A 146 -19.64 -10.54 -5.95
C SER A 146 -18.96 -11.21 -7.15
N GLY A 147 -17.87 -10.63 -7.65
CA GLY A 147 -16.98 -11.20 -8.68
C GLY A 147 -15.93 -12.19 -8.14
N GLY A 148 -15.94 -12.51 -6.83
CA GLY A 148 -15.02 -13.48 -6.21
C GLY A 148 -13.77 -12.88 -5.56
N ASP A 149 -13.78 -11.58 -5.25
CA ASP A 149 -12.73 -10.94 -4.44
C ASP A 149 -13.07 -11.12 -2.95
N GLU A 150 -12.44 -12.11 -2.30
CA GLU A 150 -12.70 -12.42 -0.88
C GLU A 150 -12.19 -11.33 0.07
N GLU A 151 -11.20 -10.53 -0.34
CA GLU A 151 -10.64 -9.43 0.44
C GLU A 151 -11.47 -8.15 0.36
N ALA A 152 -12.38 -8.07 -0.63
CA ALA A 152 -13.22 -6.89 -0.82
C ALA A 152 -14.17 -6.67 0.36
N MET A 153 -14.37 -5.41 0.72
CA MET A 153 -15.19 -4.97 1.85
C MET A 153 -16.69 -5.11 1.56
N PHE A 154 -17.47 -5.27 2.63
CA PHE A 154 -18.92 -5.11 2.58
C PHE A 154 -19.29 -3.62 2.60
N TYR A 155 -20.54 -3.32 2.19
CA TYR A 155 -21.08 -1.97 2.35
C TYR A 155 -21.41 -1.73 3.83
N ASP A 156 -20.74 -0.77 4.45
CA ASP A 156 -20.98 -0.37 5.83
C ASP A 156 -21.83 0.92 5.86
N ALA A 157 -23.14 0.75 6.06
CA ALA A 157 -24.07 1.87 6.10
C ALA A 157 -23.90 2.72 7.37
N ASP A 158 -23.48 2.13 8.48
CA ASP A 158 -23.29 2.87 9.73
C ASP A 158 -22.01 3.72 9.67
N TYR A 159 -20.97 3.22 9.00
CA TYR A 159 -19.76 3.98 8.72
C TYR A 159 -20.07 5.20 7.85
N VAL A 160 -20.81 5.02 6.74
CA VAL A 160 -21.21 6.13 5.86
C VAL A 160 -22.05 7.16 6.63
N ARG A 161 -23.03 6.71 7.42
CA ARG A 161 -23.84 7.59 8.27
C ARG A 161 -22.99 8.37 9.26
N ALA A 162 -21.97 7.75 9.87
CA ALA A 162 -21.06 8.45 10.77
C ALA A 162 -20.31 9.57 10.05
N LEU A 163 -19.87 9.35 8.80
CA LEU A 163 -19.21 10.39 7.99
C LEU A 163 -20.16 11.55 7.65
N GLU A 164 -21.48 11.29 7.46
CA GLU A 164 -22.49 12.33 7.20
C GLU A 164 -22.64 13.32 8.36
N TYR A 165 -22.31 12.92 9.61
CA TYR A 165 -22.26 13.86 10.74
C TYR A 165 -21.06 14.80 10.68
N GLY A 166 -20.11 14.52 9.83
CA GLY A 166 -18.92 15.34 9.57
C GLY A 166 -17.68 14.83 10.29
N MET A 167 -16.63 14.58 9.52
CA MET A 167 -15.29 14.30 10.03
C MET A 167 -14.33 15.37 9.51
N PRO A 168 -13.59 16.09 10.40
CA PRO A 168 -12.60 17.06 9.96
C PRO A 168 -11.45 16.34 9.23
N PRO A 169 -10.57 17.07 8.52
CA PRO A 169 -9.36 16.50 7.97
C PRO A 169 -8.58 15.76 9.06
N THR A 170 -8.44 14.45 8.88
CA THR A 170 -7.89 13.54 9.88
C THR A 170 -6.91 12.60 9.19
N ALA A 171 -5.86 12.21 9.90
CA ALA A 171 -4.95 11.16 9.47
C ALA A 171 -4.99 10.00 10.48
N GLY A 172 -5.06 8.78 9.95
CA GLY A 172 -5.00 7.55 10.72
C GLY A 172 -3.63 6.89 10.63
N LEU A 173 -3.25 6.18 11.68
CA LEU A 173 -2.02 5.39 11.73
C LEU A 173 -2.27 4.08 12.47
N GLY A 174 -2.00 2.96 11.79
CA GLY A 174 -1.94 1.63 12.39
C GLY A 174 -0.50 1.15 12.52
N ILE A 175 -0.14 0.62 13.68
CA ILE A 175 1.16 0.01 13.93
C ILE A 175 0.93 -1.43 14.40
N GLY A 176 1.52 -2.39 13.71
CA GLY A 176 1.46 -3.80 14.06
C GLY A 176 2.35 -4.11 15.26
N VAL A 177 1.77 -4.10 16.47
CA VAL A 177 2.52 -4.30 17.73
C VAL A 177 3.23 -5.66 17.72
N ASP A 178 2.55 -6.72 17.30
CA ASP A 178 3.16 -8.06 17.25
C ASP A 178 4.32 -8.11 16.26
N ARG A 179 4.18 -7.51 15.07
CA ARG A 179 5.26 -7.40 14.09
C ARG A 179 6.44 -6.59 14.61
N MET A 180 6.17 -5.52 15.38
CA MET A 180 7.19 -4.72 16.04
C MET A 180 7.93 -5.53 17.12
N VAL A 181 7.21 -6.32 17.93
CA VAL A 181 7.82 -7.24 18.89
C VAL A 181 8.70 -8.28 18.18
N MET A 182 8.20 -8.88 17.09
CA MET A 182 9.00 -9.81 16.27
C MET A 182 10.32 -9.19 15.82
N LEU A 183 10.29 -7.91 15.39
CA LEU A 183 11.48 -7.19 14.98
C LEU A 183 12.49 -7.03 16.11
N PHE A 184 12.04 -6.57 17.30
CA PHE A 184 12.91 -6.32 18.45
C PHE A 184 13.46 -7.61 19.08
N THR A 185 12.70 -8.70 19.06
CA THR A 185 13.12 -9.99 19.59
C THR A 185 13.82 -10.88 18.57
N ASN A 186 13.96 -10.42 17.33
CA ASN A 186 14.49 -11.21 16.20
C ASN A 186 13.75 -12.55 16.03
N THR A 187 12.43 -12.55 16.21
CA THR A 187 11.59 -13.73 16.15
C THR A 187 10.93 -13.85 14.77
N PRO A 188 11.09 -14.97 14.05
CA PRO A 188 10.60 -15.10 12.69
C PRO A 188 9.07 -15.37 12.60
N SER A 189 8.47 -15.91 13.65
CA SER A 189 7.06 -16.32 13.69
C SER A 189 6.23 -15.44 14.63
N ILE A 190 5.07 -14.97 14.16
CA ILE A 190 4.13 -14.22 14.99
C ILE A 190 3.57 -15.05 16.16
N ARG A 191 3.50 -16.37 16.01
CA ARG A 191 3.02 -17.28 17.07
C ARG A 191 3.91 -17.24 18.32
N ASP A 192 5.19 -16.92 18.15
CA ASP A 192 6.17 -16.92 19.23
C ASP A 192 6.12 -15.61 20.05
N VAL A 193 5.42 -14.59 19.57
CA VAL A 193 5.25 -13.30 20.26
C VAL A 193 3.83 -13.06 20.76
N LEU A 194 2.86 -13.86 20.33
CA LEU A 194 1.49 -13.83 20.87
C LEU A 194 1.43 -14.55 22.20
N LEU A 195 0.84 -13.92 23.22
CA LEU A 195 0.65 -14.53 24.55
C LEU A 195 -0.31 -15.75 24.50
N PHE A 196 -1.34 -15.66 23.65
CA PHE A 196 -2.35 -16.70 23.49
C PHE A 196 -2.63 -16.95 21.99
N PRO A 197 -1.70 -17.63 21.28
CA PRO A 197 -1.90 -17.89 19.86
C PRO A 197 -3.09 -18.82 19.64
N HIS A 198 -3.92 -18.48 18.65
CA HIS A 198 -5.02 -19.36 18.25
C HIS A 198 -4.48 -20.65 17.64
N MET A 199 -4.75 -21.77 18.30
CA MET A 199 -4.30 -23.10 17.87
C MET A 199 -5.41 -23.79 17.10
N LYS A 200 -5.02 -24.64 16.15
CA LYS A 200 -5.98 -25.53 15.48
C LYS A 200 -6.56 -26.47 16.54
N PRO A 201 -7.89 -26.68 16.57
CA PRO A 201 -8.49 -27.71 17.46
C PRO A 201 -7.87 -29.08 17.19
N GLU A 202 -7.64 -29.85 18.27
CA GLU A 202 -7.18 -31.23 18.17
C GLU A 202 -8.27 -32.15 17.58
#